data_c1a3c2356e1cb36d1e8e5c8a1bb157a9
#
_entry.id   c1a3c2356e1cb36d1e8e5c8a1bb157a9
#
_cell.length_a   1.000
_cell.length_b   1.000
_cell.length_c   1.000
_cell.angle_alpha   90.00
_cell.angle_beta   90.00
_cell.angle_gamma   90.00
#
_symmetry.space_group_name_H-M   'P 1'
#
loop_
_entity.id
_entity.type
_entity.pdbx_description
1 polymer ?
#
loop_
_entity_poly.entity_id
_entity_poly.type
_entity_poly.pdbx_seq_one_letter_code
_entity_poly.pdbx_strand_id
1 'polypeptide(L)'
;MKKLAKIAVAVSLIATTLPAAAAEEKSTSRSRSSCESGSNNGKSGALWVVGLTHDMRLVCFNENRPGNAGSIGYISGMMRGDTLVGIDFRVQDGMLYGVSRAGGVYQINTRNAVATKVSQVSVELDGQSFGVDFNPAADRLRIVSNTGQNLRHNVNSGGVTLVDDPLDYPPATPLNAVGPNATWVTGSAYTNNDLSPDTATTLYALDTMLDQIALQSPPNDGTLAATGKLGLDATSSAGFDIYSTIRSGVSVGAQGLASLYTADGANRLYSISLSTGKATLRGAFPGQYKIIGIAIPLNQL
;
A
#
# COMPACT_ATOMS: atom_id res chain seq x y z
N MET A 1 50.22 56.42 53.28
CA MET A 1 49.66 56.00 52.00
C MET A 1 50.11 54.57 51.68
N LYS A 2 49.30 53.59 52.06
CA LYS A 2 49.62 52.18 51.89
C LYS A 2 48.74 51.61 50.79
N LYS A 3 49.33 51.07 49.65
CA LYS A 3 48.64 50.41 48.56
C LYS A 3 48.36 48.98 49.00
N LEU A 4 47.13 48.52 48.95
CA LEU A 4 46.72 47.15 49.11
C LEU A 4 46.79 46.47 47.67
N ALA A 5 47.53 45.38 47.58
CA ALA A 5 47.53 44.53 46.43
C ALA A 5 46.40 43.51 46.55
N LYS A 6 45.55 43.38 45.50
CA LYS A 6 44.53 42.33 45.39
C LYS A 6 45.15 41.12 44.67
N ILE A 7 45.14 39.98 45.34
CA ILE A 7 45.51 38.66 44.78
C ILE A 7 44.21 38.08 44.18
N ALA A 8 44.23 37.80 42.86
CA ALA A 8 43.18 37.08 42.17
C ALA A 8 43.57 35.59 42.10
N VAL A 9 42.74 34.72 42.71
CA VAL A 9 42.89 33.26 42.60
C VAL A 9 42.04 32.82 41.41
N ALA A 10 42.70 32.27 40.41
CA ALA A 10 42.05 31.62 39.26
C ALA A 10 41.77 30.15 39.60
N VAL A 11 40.48 29.80 39.68
CA VAL A 11 40.03 28.42 39.80
C VAL A 11 39.86 27.85 38.38
N SER A 12 40.68 26.91 38.00
CA SER A 12 40.61 26.19 36.73
C SER A 12 39.64 25.03 36.89
N LEU A 13 38.46 25.11 36.26
CA LEU A 13 37.53 23.96 36.10
C LEU A 13 38.03 23.09 34.94
N ILE A 14 38.47 21.90 35.27
CA ILE A 14 38.75 20.85 34.27
C ILE A 14 37.40 20.14 33.99
N ALA A 15 36.85 20.40 32.83
CA ALA A 15 35.68 19.67 32.34
C ALA A 15 36.15 18.36 31.67
N THR A 16 35.93 17.22 32.32
CA THR A 16 36.11 15.91 31.75
C THR A 16 34.89 15.59 30.87
N THR A 17 35.07 15.66 29.54
CA THR A 17 34.10 15.15 28.57
C THR A 17 34.24 13.65 28.45
N LEU A 18 33.25 12.90 28.93
CA LEU A 18 33.08 11.49 28.59
C LEU A 18 32.66 11.38 27.12
N PRO A 19 33.25 10.50 26.32
CA PRO A 19 32.75 10.25 24.98
C PRO A 19 31.41 9.48 25.07
N ALA A 20 30.33 10.07 24.54
CA ALA A 20 29.11 9.34 24.28
C ALA A 20 29.40 8.25 23.23
N ALA A 21 29.34 7.00 23.64
CA ALA A 21 29.38 5.88 22.74
C ALA A 21 28.13 5.95 21.85
N ALA A 22 28.27 6.43 20.61
CA ALA A 22 27.28 6.28 19.59
C ALA A 22 27.17 4.77 19.30
N ALA A 23 26.06 4.16 19.70
CA ALA A 23 25.68 2.84 19.25
C ALA A 23 25.45 2.94 17.73
N GLU A 24 26.41 2.50 16.94
CA GLU A 24 26.23 2.25 15.51
C GLU A 24 25.17 1.15 15.39
N GLU A 25 23.92 1.55 15.08
CA GLU A 25 22.97 0.63 14.47
C GLU A 25 23.61 0.12 13.18
N LYS A 26 24.07 -1.11 13.19
CA LYS A 26 24.45 -1.84 11.97
C LYS A 26 23.21 -1.98 11.11
N SER A 27 22.91 -0.94 10.32
CA SER A 27 21.98 -0.98 9.22
C SER A 27 22.39 -2.14 8.32
N THR A 28 21.55 -3.17 8.28
CA THR A 28 21.70 -4.28 7.34
C THR A 28 21.47 -3.75 5.93
N SER A 29 22.52 -3.26 5.30
CA SER A 29 22.53 -2.66 3.96
C SER A 29 22.15 -3.64 2.82
N ARG A 30 21.81 -4.89 3.16
CA ARG A 30 21.46 -5.94 2.19
C ARG A 30 20.00 -5.93 1.72
N SER A 31 19.07 -5.29 2.43
CA SER A 31 17.64 -5.29 2.05
C SER A 31 17.25 -4.12 1.13
N ARG A 32 18.03 -3.05 1.10
CA ARG A 32 17.73 -1.85 0.31
C ARG A 32 17.86 -2.01 -1.20
N SER A 33 18.74 -2.88 -1.67
CA SER A 33 19.02 -3.08 -3.10
C SER A 33 18.02 -4.00 -3.81
N SER A 34 17.25 -4.79 -3.08
CA SER A 34 16.41 -5.84 -3.66
C SER A 34 15.04 -5.37 -4.09
N CYS A 35 14.44 -4.36 -3.45
CA CYS A 35 13.19 -3.77 -3.92
C CYS A 35 13.38 -2.71 -5.03
N GLU A 36 14.61 -2.25 -5.26
CA GLU A 36 14.94 -1.28 -6.30
C GLU A 36 15.22 -1.92 -7.65
N SER A 37 15.83 -3.07 -7.61
CA SER A 37 16.03 -3.86 -8.79
C SER A 37 14.87 -4.86 -8.87
N GLY A 38 13.86 -4.59 -9.68
CA GLY A 38 13.03 -5.62 -10.28
C GLY A 38 13.90 -6.62 -11.08
N SER A 39 15.20 -6.52 -10.90
CA SER A 39 16.27 -7.37 -11.39
C SER A 39 16.40 -8.57 -10.47
N ASN A 40 15.46 -9.48 -10.57
CA ASN A 40 15.84 -10.88 -10.42
C ASN A 40 16.90 -11.15 -11.50
N ASN A 41 18.15 -11.31 -11.11
CA ASN A 41 19.18 -11.91 -11.94
C ASN A 41 18.75 -13.35 -12.34
N GLY A 42 17.62 -13.50 -13.01
CA GLY A 42 17.12 -14.71 -13.68
C GLY A 42 16.96 -15.97 -12.83
N LYS A 43 16.94 -15.91 -11.48
CA LYS A 43 17.05 -17.11 -10.63
C LYS A 43 15.94 -17.34 -9.59
N SER A 44 14.99 -16.44 -9.44
CA SER A 44 13.88 -16.67 -8.49
C SER A 44 12.61 -16.06 -9.08
N GLY A 45 11.71 -16.88 -9.58
CA GLY A 45 10.38 -16.46 -10.08
C GLY A 45 9.44 -15.94 -8.97
N ALA A 46 9.95 -15.21 -7.98
CA ALA A 46 9.21 -14.71 -6.84
C ALA A 46 9.20 -13.18 -6.82
N LEU A 47 8.04 -12.61 -6.51
CA LEU A 47 7.82 -11.18 -6.47
C LEU A 47 8.43 -10.51 -5.24
N TRP A 48 8.99 -9.33 -5.44
CA TRP A 48 9.25 -8.36 -4.39
C TRP A 48 8.03 -7.47 -4.19
N VAL A 49 7.75 -7.11 -2.96
CA VAL A 49 6.57 -6.36 -2.57
C VAL A 49 6.99 -5.23 -1.63
N VAL A 50 6.44 -4.05 -1.85
CA VAL A 50 6.53 -2.93 -0.91
C VAL A 50 5.31 -2.98 0.01
N GLY A 51 5.54 -2.91 1.32
CA GLY A 51 4.48 -2.86 2.33
C GLY A 51 4.44 -1.50 3.02
N LEU A 52 3.23 -1.01 3.28
CA LEU A 52 2.96 0.12 4.16
C LEU A 52 2.56 -0.42 5.52
N THR A 53 3.24 0.01 6.57
CA THR A 53 2.89 -0.38 7.95
C THR A 53 1.96 0.64 8.61
N HIS A 54 1.24 0.21 9.63
CA HIS A 54 0.36 1.06 10.43
C HIS A 54 1.09 2.27 11.08
N ASP A 55 2.38 2.12 11.43
CA ASP A 55 3.23 3.17 11.98
C ASP A 55 3.90 4.05 10.91
N MET A 56 3.36 4.05 9.68
CA MET A 56 3.85 4.87 8.55
C MET A 56 5.29 4.57 8.16
N ARG A 57 5.64 3.30 8.06
CA ARG A 57 6.92 2.84 7.56
C ARG A 57 6.72 2.12 6.22
N LEU A 58 7.62 2.34 5.27
CA LEU A 58 7.77 1.43 4.13
C LEU A 58 8.68 0.26 4.51
N VAL A 59 8.26 -0.92 4.13
CA VAL A 59 9.05 -2.15 4.23
C VAL A 59 9.13 -2.84 2.87
N CYS A 60 10.08 -3.73 2.71
CA CYS A 60 10.26 -4.51 1.51
C CYS A 60 10.42 -5.98 1.86
N PHE A 61 9.78 -6.86 1.11
CA PHE A 61 9.87 -8.30 1.32
C PHE A 61 9.68 -9.09 0.02
N ASN A 62 10.19 -10.31 0.03
CA ASN A 62 9.92 -11.28 -1.02
C ASN A 62 8.66 -12.08 -0.68
N GLU A 63 7.76 -12.31 -1.65
CA GLU A 63 6.49 -13.01 -1.44
C GLU A 63 6.63 -14.41 -0.84
N ASN A 64 7.75 -15.10 -1.12
CA ASN A 64 8.02 -16.44 -0.56
C ASN A 64 8.67 -16.40 0.83
N ARG A 65 9.06 -15.21 1.31
CA ARG A 65 9.76 -15.03 2.59
C ARG A 65 9.29 -13.73 3.30
N PRO A 66 7.99 -13.54 3.55
CA PRO A 66 7.48 -12.32 4.19
C PRO A 66 8.06 -12.12 5.60
N GLY A 67 8.45 -13.19 6.31
CA GLY A 67 9.12 -13.12 7.60
C GLY A 67 10.50 -12.43 7.58
N ASN A 68 11.08 -12.21 6.38
CA ASN A 68 12.32 -11.49 6.19
C ASN A 68 12.09 -10.03 5.74
N ALA A 69 10.89 -9.48 5.98
CA ALA A 69 10.59 -8.09 5.65
C ALA A 69 11.62 -7.15 6.31
N GLY A 70 12.16 -6.23 5.52
CA GLY A 70 13.14 -5.23 5.95
C GLY A 70 12.59 -3.81 5.83
N SER A 71 12.97 -2.92 6.76
CA SER A 71 12.56 -1.51 6.72
C SER A 71 13.30 -0.76 5.61
N ILE A 72 12.56 -0.01 4.80
CA ILE A 72 13.09 1.04 3.93
C ILE A 72 13.27 2.33 4.73
N GLY A 73 12.26 2.72 5.50
CA GLY A 73 12.27 3.91 6.33
C GLY A 73 10.86 4.33 6.75
N TYR A 74 10.78 5.28 7.67
CA TYR A 74 9.52 5.98 7.96
C TYR A 74 9.18 6.95 6.84
N ILE A 75 7.89 7.04 6.50
CA ILE A 75 7.40 8.03 5.53
C ILE A 75 7.68 9.43 6.07
N SER A 76 8.31 10.25 5.26
CA SER A 76 8.61 11.65 5.56
C SER A 76 8.18 12.56 4.41
N GLY A 77 8.10 13.88 4.63
CA GLY A 77 7.69 14.83 3.58
C GLY A 77 6.18 15.04 3.48
N MET A 78 5.37 14.35 4.28
CA MET A 78 3.94 14.58 4.39
C MET A 78 3.61 15.71 5.36
N MET A 79 2.37 16.20 5.34
CA MET A 79 1.88 17.13 6.35
C MET A 79 1.94 16.47 7.74
N ARG A 80 2.29 17.26 8.74
CA ARG A 80 2.40 16.76 10.12
C ARG A 80 1.07 16.20 10.62
N GLY A 81 1.08 14.96 11.09
CA GLY A 81 -0.08 14.27 11.63
C GLY A 81 -0.97 13.59 10.57
N ASP A 82 -0.65 13.75 9.28
CA ASP A 82 -1.33 13.02 8.22
C ASP A 82 -0.75 11.60 8.07
N THR A 83 -1.56 10.65 7.63
CA THR A 83 -1.19 9.24 7.48
C THR A 83 -1.63 8.70 6.13
N LEU A 84 -0.85 7.80 5.54
CA LEU A 84 -1.25 7.10 4.33
C LEU A 84 -2.35 6.07 4.63
N VAL A 85 -3.31 5.97 3.72
CA VAL A 85 -4.41 4.99 3.76
C VAL A 85 -4.26 3.88 2.73
N GLY A 86 -3.39 4.06 1.73
CA GLY A 86 -3.07 3.06 0.71
C GLY A 86 -1.92 3.51 -0.17
N ILE A 87 -1.32 2.55 -0.85
CA ILE A 87 -0.20 2.74 -1.78
C ILE A 87 -0.39 1.88 -3.02
N ASP A 88 0.08 2.37 -4.19
CA ASP A 88 0.16 1.58 -5.42
C ASP A 88 1.20 2.11 -6.39
N PHE A 89 1.66 1.25 -7.33
CA PHE A 89 2.55 1.63 -8.42
C PHE A 89 1.75 2.06 -9.66
N ARG A 90 1.92 3.32 -10.06
CA ARG A 90 1.31 3.83 -11.29
C ARG A 90 2.02 3.27 -12.52
N VAL A 91 1.25 2.65 -13.43
CA VAL A 91 1.81 1.97 -14.60
C VAL A 91 2.49 2.94 -15.58
N GLN A 92 1.96 4.15 -15.72
CA GLN A 92 2.43 5.15 -16.68
C GLN A 92 3.85 5.66 -16.41
N ASP A 93 4.30 5.65 -15.17
CA ASP A 93 5.63 6.17 -14.80
C ASP A 93 6.44 5.19 -13.94
N GLY A 94 5.83 4.09 -13.48
CA GLY A 94 6.47 3.07 -12.65
C GLY A 94 6.80 3.53 -11.23
N MET A 95 6.25 4.67 -10.79
CA MET A 95 6.54 5.24 -9.48
C MET A 95 5.51 4.80 -8.45
N LEU A 96 5.95 4.68 -7.18
CA LEU A 96 5.07 4.41 -6.06
C LEU A 96 4.32 5.67 -5.66
N TYR A 97 3.01 5.55 -5.53
CA TYR A 97 2.13 6.59 -5.02
C TYR A 97 1.46 6.17 -3.73
N GLY A 98 1.07 7.15 -2.93
CA GLY A 98 0.27 6.94 -1.73
C GLY A 98 -0.81 7.99 -1.58
N VAL A 99 -1.95 7.57 -1.05
CA VAL A 99 -3.06 8.45 -0.68
C VAL A 99 -3.03 8.65 0.81
N SER A 100 -3.13 9.91 1.26
CA SER A 100 -3.23 10.21 2.67
C SER A 100 -4.67 10.39 3.14
N ARG A 101 -4.88 10.27 4.44
CA ARG A 101 -6.18 10.44 5.09
C ARG A 101 -6.82 11.81 4.79
N ALA A 102 -6.00 12.86 4.69
CA ALA A 102 -6.43 14.19 4.29
C ALA A 102 -6.64 14.35 2.77
N GLY A 103 -6.58 13.26 1.99
CA GLY A 103 -6.77 13.24 0.54
C GLY A 103 -5.54 13.71 -0.25
N GLY A 104 -4.40 13.95 0.38
CA GLY A 104 -3.15 14.24 -0.32
C GLY A 104 -2.70 13.01 -1.13
N VAL A 105 -2.29 13.23 -2.39
CA VAL A 105 -1.64 12.19 -3.21
C VAL A 105 -0.17 12.50 -3.30
N TYR A 106 0.65 11.51 -2.95
CA TYR A 106 2.11 11.66 -2.84
C TYR A 106 2.81 10.64 -3.73
N GLN A 107 3.83 11.07 -4.44
CA GLN A 107 4.82 10.19 -5.03
C GLN A 107 5.84 9.82 -3.93
N ILE A 108 6.16 8.54 -3.76
CA ILE A 108 6.98 8.06 -2.66
C ILE A 108 8.24 7.40 -3.21
N ASN A 109 9.38 7.87 -2.74
CA ASN A 109 10.67 7.29 -3.11
C ASN A 109 10.90 5.95 -2.38
N THR A 110 10.99 4.86 -3.12
CA THR A 110 11.17 3.50 -2.57
C THR A 110 12.55 3.23 -1.98
N ARG A 111 13.51 4.18 -2.09
CA ARG A 111 14.87 4.06 -1.50
C ARG A 111 14.96 4.60 -0.09
N ASN A 112 14.17 5.64 0.21
CA ASN A 112 14.31 6.39 1.46
C ASN A 112 12.97 6.79 2.11
N ALA A 113 11.84 6.34 1.55
CA ALA A 113 10.49 6.63 2.01
C ALA A 113 10.14 8.15 2.07
N VAL A 114 10.82 8.99 1.27
CA VAL A 114 10.45 10.41 1.15
C VAL A 114 9.25 10.54 0.23
N ALA A 115 8.19 11.18 0.72
CA ALA A 115 6.96 11.47 0.00
C ALA A 115 6.97 12.93 -0.49
N THR A 116 6.58 13.13 -1.75
CA THR A 116 6.40 14.45 -2.37
C THR A 116 4.97 14.59 -2.84
N LYS A 117 4.26 15.60 -2.35
CA LYS A 117 2.86 15.82 -2.75
C LYS A 117 2.78 16.21 -4.23
N VAL A 118 1.92 15.52 -4.97
CA VAL A 118 1.71 15.74 -6.40
C VAL A 118 0.29 16.18 -6.75
N SER A 119 -0.70 15.78 -5.94
CA SER A 119 -2.10 16.09 -6.19
C SER A 119 -2.91 16.12 -4.89
N GLN A 120 -4.20 16.42 -5.01
CA GLN A 120 -5.15 16.46 -3.90
C GLN A 120 -6.51 15.92 -4.36
N VAL A 121 -7.00 14.90 -3.70
CA VAL A 121 -8.38 14.44 -3.82
C VAL A 121 -9.29 15.56 -3.32
N SER A 122 -10.23 16.01 -4.15
CA SER A 122 -11.12 17.14 -3.83
C SER A 122 -12.41 16.72 -3.09
N VAL A 123 -12.55 15.44 -2.80
CA VAL A 123 -13.66 14.85 -2.05
C VAL A 123 -13.10 14.31 -0.74
N GLU A 124 -13.79 14.56 0.38
CA GLU A 124 -13.40 14.01 1.66
C GLU A 124 -13.43 12.48 1.64
N LEU A 125 -12.39 11.85 2.19
CA LEU A 125 -12.32 10.40 2.30
C LEU A 125 -13.17 9.93 3.47
N ASP A 126 -14.21 9.16 3.16
CA ASP A 126 -15.11 8.54 4.13
C ASP A 126 -14.73 7.07 4.38
N GLY A 127 -14.66 6.66 5.64
CA GLY A 127 -14.29 5.29 6.03
C GLY A 127 -13.05 5.24 6.92
N GLN A 128 -12.63 4.04 7.31
CA GLN A 128 -11.44 3.78 8.14
C GLN A 128 -10.42 2.91 7.40
N SER A 129 -10.87 2.09 6.47
CA SER A 129 -10.04 1.19 5.66
C SER A 129 -10.31 1.46 4.18
N PHE A 130 -9.26 1.43 3.36
CA PHE A 130 -9.32 1.86 1.98
C PHE A 130 -8.62 0.86 1.06
N GLY A 131 -9.15 0.70 -0.15
CA GLY A 131 -8.48 0.12 -1.29
C GLY A 131 -8.01 1.23 -2.23
N VAL A 132 -6.75 1.19 -2.64
CA VAL A 132 -6.13 2.21 -3.50
C VAL A 132 -5.37 1.51 -4.60
N ASP A 133 -5.68 1.83 -5.87
CA ASP A 133 -5.04 1.21 -7.02
C ASP A 133 -5.17 2.06 -8.29
N PHE A 134 -4.20 1.98 -9.19
CA PHE A 134 -4.26 2.67 -10.47
C PHE A 134 -4.89 1.82 -11.56
N ASN A 135 -5.89 2.37 -12.24
CA ASN A 135 -6.38 1.81 -13.48
C ASN A 135 -5.35 2.04 -14.60
N PRO A 136 -4.67 1.01 -15.12
CA PRO A 136 -3.63 1.18 -16.11
C PRO A 136 -4.14 1.68 -17.47
N ALA A 137 -5.37 1.31 -17.85
CA ALA A 137 -5.97 1.71 -19.12
C ALA A 137 -6.44 3.17 -19.11
N ALA A 138 -7.00 3.64 -17.98
CA ALA A 138 -7.57 4.99 -17.87
C ALA A 138 -6.62 6.01 -17.24
N ASP A 139 -5.51 5.57 -16.64
CA ASP A 139 -4.61 6.39 -15.83
C ASP A 139 -5.38 7.18 -14.75
N ARG A 140 -6.13 6.44 -13.93
CA ARG A 140 -6.91 7.01 -12.82
C ARG A 140 -6.64 6.22 -11.55
N LEU A 141 -6.42 6.96 -10.48
CA LEU A 141 -6.32 6.41 -9.13
C LEU A 141 -7.73 6.08 -8.63
N ARG A 142 -8.02 4.81 -8.41
CA ARG A 142 -9.23 4.33 -7.75
C ARG A 142 -9.02 4.39 -6.25
N ILE A 143 -10.01 4.90 -5.52
CA ILE A 143 -10.04 4.88 -4.07
C ILE A 143 -11.43 4.37 -3.67
N VAL A 144 -11.44 3.25 -2.97
CA VAL A 144 -12.67 2.69 -2.37
C VAL A 144 -12.52 2.63 -0.86
N SER A 145 -13.62 2.54 -0.13
CA SER A 145 -13.56 2.45 1.33
C SER A 145 -14.55 1.44 1.93
N ASN A 146 -14.35 1.15 3.20
CA ASN A 146 -15.23 0.29 3.98
C ASN A 146 -16.62 0.91 4.29
N THR A 147 -16.92 2.11 3.81
CA THR A 147 -18.26 2.71 3.86
C THR A 147 -18.99 2.60 2.52
N GLY A 148 -18.33 2.03 1.49
CA GLY A 148 -18.85 1.92 0.13
C GLY A 148 -18.50 3.12 -0.75
N GLN A 149 -17.69 4.08 -0.28
CA GLN A 149 -17.23 5.17 -1.12
C GLN A 149 -16.42 4.63 -2.30
N ASN A 150 -16.64 5.23 -3.50
CA ASN A 150 -16.03 4.82 -4.76
C ASN A 150 -15.61 6.07 -5.54
N LEU A 151 -14.30 6.32 -5.62
CA LEU A 151 -13.75 7.54 -6.21
C LEU A 151 -12.77 7.21 -7.33
N ARG A 152 -12.69 8.09 -8.34
CA ARG A 152 -11.63 8.11 -9.34
C ARG A 152 -10.94 9.46 -9.33
N HIS A 153 -9.61 9.47 -9.21
CA HIS A 153 -8.83 10.71 -9.18
C HIS A 153 -7.78 10.74 -10.31
N ASN A 154 -7.68 11.88 -10.99
CA ASN A 154 -6.60 12.14 -11.93
C ASN A 154 -5.44 12.79 -11.17
N VAL A 155 -4.31 12.10 -11.06
CA VAL A 155 -3.14 12.58 -10.29
C VAL A 155 -2.29 13.60 -11.04
N ASN A 156 -2.54 13.81 -12.35
CA ASN A 156 -1.83 14.79 -13.15
C ASN A 156 -2.22 16.24 -12.77
N SER A 157 -1.39 17.19 -13.09
CA SER A 157 -1.64 18.61 -12.78
C SER A 157 -3.01 19.08 -13.26
N GLY A 158 -3.79 19.71 -12.37
CA GLY A 158 -5.16 20.13 -12.66
C GLY A 158 -6.19 19.00 -12.71
N GLY A 159 -5.80 17.77 -12.34
CA GLY A 159 -6.69 16.62 -12.34
C GLY A 159 -7.79 16.74 -11.29
N VAL A 160 -8.95 16.16 -11.62
CA VAL A 160 -10.14 16.21 -10.78
C VAL A 160 -10.44 14.85 -10.16
N THR A 161 -11.20 14.86 -9.06
CA THR A 161 -11.81 13.69 -8.46
C THR A 161 -13.25 13.55 -8.95
N LEU A 162 -13.61 12.35 -9.37
CA LEU A 162 -14.99 11.98 -9.71
C LEU A 162 -15.51 11.06 -8.61
N VAL A 163 -16.76 11.30 -8.21
CA VAL A 163 -17.50 10.40 -7.32
C VAL A 163 -18.30 9.46 -8.21
N ASP A 164 -18.02 8.19 -8.09
CA ASP A 164 -18.74 7.11 -8.77
C ASP A 164 -19.86 6.57 -7.87
N ASP A 165 -20.70 5.71 -8.41
CA ASP A 165 -21.78 5.11 -7.64
C ASP A 165 -21.20 4.29 -6.47
N PRO A 166 -21.85 4.31 -5.30
CA PRO A 166 -21.38 3.56 -4.13
C PRO A 166 -21.26 2.06 -4.44
N LEU A 167 -20.33 1.41 -3.73
CA LEU A 167 -20.15 -0.03 -3.86
C LEU A 167 -21.41 -0.75 -3.36
N ASP A 168 -21.96 -1.67 -4.18
CA ASP A 168 -23.10 -2.49 -3.82
C ASP A 168 -23.00 -3.92 -4.37
N TYR A 169 -23.72 -4.83 -3.75
CA TYR A 169 -24.00 -6.15 -4.32
C TYR A 169 -25.35 -6.16 -5.02
N PRO A 170 -25.53 -6.97 -6.08
CA PRO A 170 -26.82 -7.10 -6.73
C PRO A 170 -27.91 -7.49 -5.71
N PRO A 171 -29.15 -7.01 -5.89
CA PRO A 171 -30.27 -7.39 -5.03
C PRO A 171 -30.50 -8.90 -5.06
N ALA A 172 -30.78 -9.47 -3.89
CA ALA A 172 -31.01 -10.90 -3.75
C ALA A 172 -32.25 -11.39 -4.50
N THR A 173 -33.18 -10.47 -4.86
CA THR A 173 -34.38 -10.77 -5.64
C THR A 173 -34.72 -9.63 -6.60
N PRO A 174 -35.37 -9.90 -7.75
CA PRO A 174 -35.82 -8.86 -8.70
C PRO A 174 -36.81 -7.83 -8.10
N LEU A 175 -37.36 -8.10 -6.93
CA LEU A 175 -38.32 -7.21 -6.24
C LEU A 175 -37.59 -6.12 -5.44
N ASN A 176 -36.32 -6.29 -5.11
CA ASN A 176 -35.46 -5.28 -4.46
C ASN A 176 -34.60 -4.64 -5.54
N ALA A 177 -35.01 -3.50 -6.05
CA ALA A 177 -34.31 -2.81 -7.13
C ALA A 177 -32.92 -2.26 -6.74
N VAL A 178 -32.59 -2.23 -5.44
CA VAL A 178 -31.31 -1.78 -4.89
C VAL A 178 -30.70 -2.92 -4.08
N GLY A 179 -29.49 -3.26 -4.40
CA GLY A 179 -28.69 -4.22 -3.63
C GLY A 179 -28.24 -3.64 -2.27
N PRO A 180 -27.78 -4.48 -1.36
CA PRO A 180 -27.19 -4.00 -0.11
C PRO A 180 -25.87 -3.27 -0.40
N ASN A 181 -25.69 -2.09 0.20
CA ASN A 181 -24.40 -1.40 0.16
C ASN A 181 -23.29 -2.33 0.63
N ALA A 182 -22.22 -2.41 -0.16
CA ALA A 182 -21.04 -3.18 0.20
C ALA A 182 -20.19 -2.36 1.18
N THR A 183 -20.45 -2.52 2.45
CA THR A 183 -19.60 -2.02 3.53
C THR A 183 -18.48 -3.01 3.79
N TRP A 184 -17.27 -2.52 4.15
CA TRP A 184 -16.07 -3.35 4.43
C TRP A 184 -15.31 -3.88 3.19
N VAL A 185 -15.46 -3.25 2.04
CA VAL A 185 -14.45 -3.35 0.99
C VAL A 185 -13.21 -2.59 1.44
N THR A 186 -12.12 -3.30 1.68
CA THR A 186 -10.89 -2.77 2.29
C THR A 186 -9.67 -2.87 1.39
N GLY A 187 -9.83 -3.48 0.21
CA GLY A 187 -8.80 -3.58 -0.82
C GLY A 187 -9.41 -3.50 -2.20
N SER A 188 -8.65 -2.97 -3.15
CA SER A 188 -9.05 -2.82 -4.55
C SER A 188 -7.81 -2.98 -5.40
N ALA A 189 -7.87 -3.74 -6.50
CA ALA A 189 -6.74 -3.94 -7.40
C ALA A 189 -7.18 -4.22 -8.83
N TYR A 190 -6.50 -3.57 -9.80
CA TYR A 190 -6.68 -3.82 -11.23
C TYR A 190 -5.73 -4.90 -11.73
N THR A 191 -6.18 -5.64 -12.73
CA THR A 191 -5.29 -6.47 -13.57
C THR A 191 -4.66 -5.63 -14.67
N ASN A 192 -3.70 -6.26 -15.40
CA ASN A 192 -3.12 -5.73 -16.65
C ASN A 192 -2.27 -4.47 -16.46
N ASN A 193 -1.05 -4.66 -15.95
CA ASN A 193 -0.07 -3.60 -15.74
C ASN A 193 0.69 -3.25 -17.04
N ASP A 194 0.02 -3.27 -18.20
CA ASP A 194 0.59 -2.82 -19.48
C ASP A 194 -0.08 -1.52 -19.96
N LEU A 195 0.57 -0.85 -20.90
CA LEU A 195 0.09 0.38 -21.52
C LEU A 195 -0.59 0.14 -22.88
N SER A 196 -0.88 -1.11 -23.23
CA SER A 196 -1.55 -1.43 -24.49
C SER A 196 -3.01 -0.94 -24.45
N PRO A 197 -3.47 -0.18 -25.45
CA PRO A 197 -4.87 0.25 -25.53
C PRO A 197 -5.82 -0.92 -25.82
N ASP A 198 -5.28 -2.04 -26.28
CA ASP A 198 -6.06 -3.22 -26.63
C ASP A 198 -6.26 -4.18 -25.45
N THR A 199 -5.58 -3.92 -24.32
CA THR A 199 -5.69 -4.76 -23.13
C THR A 199 -6.75 -4.19 -22.18
N ALA A 200 -7.85 -4.93 -22.00
CA ALA A 200 -8.86 -4.58 -21.02
C ALA A 200 -8.38 -4.84 -19.59
N THR A 201 -8.80 -4.01 -18.64
CA THR A 201 -8.53 -4.18 -17.21
C THR A 201 -9.74 -4.79 -16.50
N THR A 202 -9.46 -5.54 -15.45
CA THR A 202 -10.47 -6.08 -14.54
C THR A 202 -10.18 -5.58 -13.14
N LEU A 203 -11.20 -5.04 -12.47
CA LEU A 203 -11.09 -4.55 -11.11
C LEU A 203 -11.62 -5.59 -10.13
N TYR A 204 -10.82 -5.92 -9.12
CA TYR A 204 -11.19 -6.79 -8.01
C TYR A 204 -11.25 -6.01 -6.70
N ALA A 205 -12.22 -6.35 -5.87
CA ALA A 205 -12.40 -5.84 -4.52
C ALA A 205 -12.16 -6.95 -3.50
N LEU A 206 -11.50 -6.62 -2.40
CA LEU A 206 -11.37 -7.46 -1.22
C LEU A 206 -12.39 -7.00 -0.18
N ASP A 207 -13.38 -7.83 0.10
CA ASP A 207 -14.40 -7.61 1.12
C ASP A 207 -14.08 -8.45 2.36
N THR A 208 -13.68 -7.78 3.43
CA THR A 208 -13.24 -8.43 4.68
C THR A 208 -14.39 -8.67 5.68
N MET A 209 -15.61 -8.20 5.41
CA MET A 209 -16.77 -8.61 6.19
C MET A 209 -17.36 -9.92 5.70
N LEU A 210 -17.37 -10.07 4.37
CA LEU A 210 -17.87 -11.29 3.75
C LEU A 210 -16.76 -12.30 3.49
N ASP A 211 -15.50 -11.97 3.82
CA ASP A 211 -14.32 -12.81 3.58
C ASP A 211 -14.26 -13.33 2.15
N GLN A 212 -14.30 -12.42 1.17
CA GLN A 212 -14.37 -12.80 -0.23
C GLN A 212 -13.65 -11.83 -1.17
N ILE A 213 -13.38 -12.32 -2.36
CA ILE A 213 -13.01 -11.49 -3.52
C ILE A 213 -14.25 -11.28 -4.36
N ALA A 214 -14.43 -10.06 -4.85
CA ALA A 214 -15.49 -9.71 -5.77
C ALA A 214 -14.90 -9.00 -7.01
N LEU A 215 -15.53 -9.22 -8.15
CA LEU A 215 -15.34 -8.44 -9.35
C LEU A 215 -16.13 -7.15 -9.21
N GLN A 216 -15.51 -5.98 -9.41
CA GLN A 216 -16.23 -4.70 -9.50
C GLN A 216 -16.46 -4.36 -10.98
N SER A 217 -17.68 -4.57 -11.47
CA SER A 217 -18.00 -4.41 -12.89
C SER A 217 -19.48 -4.05 -13.10
N PRO A 218 -19.80 -2.93 -13.77
CA PRO A 218 -18.85 -1.88 -14.22
C PRO A 218 -18.19 -1.17 -13.01
N PRO A 219 -16.90 -0.79 -13.10
CA PRO A 219 -16.19 -0.19 -11.96
C PRO A 219 -16.82 1.11 -11.45
N ASN A 220 -17.40 1.92 -12.34
CA ASN A 220 -17.96 3.22 -11.99
C ASN A 220 -19.38 3.13 -11.43
N ASP A 221 -20.09 2.04 -11.74
CA ASP A 221 -21.42 1.76 -11.19
C ASP A 221 -21.34 1.10 -9.80
N GLY A 222 -20.14 0.82 -9.30
CA GLY A 222 -19.92 0.27 -7.96
C GLY A 222 -20.35 -1.18 -7.77
N THR A 223 -20.91 -1.83 -8.80
CA THR A 223 -21.52 -3.16 -8.69
C THR A 223 -20.49 -4.26 -8.48
N LEU A 224 -20.69 -5.07 -7.44
CA LEU A 224 -19.82 -6.16 -7.03
C LEU A 224 -20.44 -7.52 -7.33
N ALA A 225 -19.64 -8.42 -7.91
CA ALA A 225 -19.99 -9.82 -8.11
C ALA A 225 -18.96 -10.72 -7.43
N ALA A 226 -19.37 -11.44 -6.39
CA ALA A 226 -18.44 -12.32 -5.64
C ALA A 226 -17.86 -13.39 -6.55
N THR A 227 -16.52 -13.52 -6.56
CA THR A 227 -15.83 -14.63 -7.24
C THR A 227 -15.64 -15.83 -6.32
N GLY A 228 -15.50 -15.60 -5.01
CA GLY A 228 -15.45 -16.66 -4.02
C GLY A 228 -14.84 -16.23 -2.68
N LYS A 229 -14.88 -17.15 -1.72
CA LYS A 229 -14.48 -16.93 -0.34
C LYS A 229 -12.98 -17.09 -0.13
N LEU A 230 -12.40 -16.29 0.78
CA LEU A 230 -11.00 -16.38 1.19
C LEU A 230 -10.69 -17.72 1.88
N GLY A 231 -11.66 -18.30 2.58
CA GLY A 231 -11.48 -19.51 3.38
C GLY A 231 -10.81 -19.25 4.73
N LEU A 232 -10.81 -18.00 5.17
CA LEU A 232 -10.32 -17.56 6.50
C LEU A 232 -11.14 -16.35 6.93
N ASP A 233 -11.08 -15.99 8.21
CA ASP A 233 -11.72 -14.82 8.81
C ASP A 233 -10.71 -13.66 8.84
N ALA A 234 -10.92 -12.66 8.01
CA ALA A 234 -10.06 -11.49 7.87
C ALA A 234 -10.64 -10.29 8.64
N THR A 235 -9.78 -9.44 9.17
CA THR A 235 -10.20 -8.17 9.76
C THR A 235 -10.13 -7.04 8.74
N SER A 236 -10.65 -5.87 9.10
CA SER A 236 -10.67 -4.68 8.23
C SER A 236 -9.29 -4.11 7.87
N SER A 237 -8.22 -4.58 8.50
CA SER A 237 -6.86 -4.14 8.20
C SER A 237 -6.26 -5.08 7.15
N ALA A 238 -6.26 -4.67 5.90
CA ALA A 238 -5.81 -5.47 4.78
C ALA A 238 -5.10 -4.61 3.73
N GLY A 239 -4.14 -5.20 3.03
CA GLY A 239 -3.58 -4.67 1.79
C GLY A 239 -3.80 -5.70 0.68
N PHE A 240 -4.17 -5.25 -0.52
CA PHE A 240 -4.44 -6.13 -1.66
C PHE A 240 -3.89 -5.50 -2.93
N ASP A 241 -3.16 -6.31 -3.72
CA ASP A 241 -2.63 -5.89 -5.00
C ASP A 241 -2.51 -7.08 -5.97
N ILE A 242 -2.51 -6.79 -7.28
CA ILE A 242 -2.44 -7.79 -8.35
C ILE A 242 -1.25 -7.49 -9.25
N TYR A 243 -0.28 -8.41 -9.27
CA TYR A 243 0.81 -8.39 -10.23
C TYR A 243 0.37 -9.02 -11.56
N SER A 244 0.62 -8.31 -12.67
CA SER A 244 0.43 -8.87 -14.01
C SER A 244 1.77 -9.16 -14.68
N THR A 245 1.95 -10.40 -15.12
CA THR A 245 3.14 -10.80 -15.89
C THR A 245 3.03 -10.23 -17.30
N ILE A 246 4.04 -9.45 -17.71
CA ILE A 246 4.09 -8.85 -19.05
C ILE A 246 5.03 -9.66 -19.93
N ARG A 247 4.55 -10.04 -21.12
CA ARG A 247 5.39 -10.63 -22.20
C ARG A 247 5.11 -9.92 -23.51
N SER A 248 6.19 -9.46 -24.15
CA SER A 248 6.09 -8.69 -25.41
C SER A 248 5.16 -7.48 -25.31
N GLY A 249 5.14 -6.81 -24.14
CA GLY A 249 4.32 -5.62 -23.90
C GLY A 249 2.84 -5.87 -23.58
N VAL A 250 2.45 -7.15 -23.41
CA VAL A 250 1.05 -7.54 -23.14
C VAL A 250 0.99 -8.36 -21.84
N SER A 251 -0.04 -8.14 -21.04
CA SER A 251 -0.34 -8.94 -19.84
C SER A 251 -0.78 -10.35 -20.22
N VAL A 252 -0.08 -11.37 -19.71
CA VAL A 252 -0.33 -12.79 -20.00
C VAL A 252 -0.76 -13.59 -18.77
N GLY A 253 -0.80 -12.99 -17.61
CA GLY A 253 -1.20 -13.64 -16.35
C GLY A 253 -1.32 -12.65 -15.23
N ALA A 254 -2.12 -12.99 -14.21
CA ALA A 254 -2.33 -12.17 -13.03
C ALA A 254 -2.20 -13.02 -11.75
N GLN A 255 -1.55 -12.45 -10.73
CA GLN A 255 -1.35 -13.05 -9.41
C GLN A 255 -1.77 -12.06 -8.34
N GLY A 256 -2.81 -12.37 -7.56
CA GLY A 256 -3.22 -11.58 -6.41
C GLY A 256 -2.39 -11.91 -5.19
N LEU A 257 -1.99 -10.87 -4.45
CA LEU A 257 -1.40 -10.97 -3.12
C LEU A 257 -2.21 -10.13 -2.13
N ALA A 258 -2.36 -10.62 -0.90
CA ALA A 258 -2.97 -9.85 0.17
C ALA A 258 -2.19 -9.99 1.47
N SER A 259 -1.98 -8.86 2.16
CA SER A 259 -1.61 -8.87 3.56
C SER A 259 -2.89 -8.81 4.39
N LEU A 260 -3.15 -9.81 5.21
CA LEU A 260 -4.37 -9.92 6.00
C LEU A 260 -4.04 -10.04 7.48
N TYR A 261 -4.82 -9.34 8.29
CA TYR A 261 -4.95 -9.66 9.71
C TYR A 261 -6.08 -10.66 9.87
N THR A 262 -5.80 -11.73 10.61
CA THR A 262 -6.78 -12.75 10.95
C THR A 262 -7.23 -12.62 12.39
N ALA A 263 -8.35 -13.25 12.76
CA ALA A 263 -8.95 -13.17 14.09
C ALA A 263 -8.00 -13.58 15.25
N ASP A 264 -6.95 -14.36 14.95
CA ASP A 264 -5.88 -14.70 15.91
C ASP A 264 -4.87 -13.56 16.16
N GLY A 265 -5.09 -12.39 15.55
CA GLY A 265 -4.24 -11.19 15.68
C GLY A 265 -2.94 -11.25 14.89
N ALA A 266 -2.75 -12.26 14.03
CA ALA A 266 -1.55 -12.37 13.22
C ALA A 266 -1.71 -11.66 11.87
N ASN A 267 -0.63 -10.99 11.44
CA ASN A 267 -0.52 -10.40 10.12
C ASN A 267 0.30 -11.31 9.20
N ARG A 268 -0.31 -11.71 8.09
CA ARG A 268 0.26 -12.71 7.17
C ARG A 268 0.07 -12.31 5.73
N LEU A 269 0.99 -12.78 4.87
CA LEU A 269 0.87 -12.68 3.42
C LEU A 269 0.17 -13.92 2.86
N TYR A 270 -0.75 -13.70 1.93
CA TYR A 270 -1.45 -14.74 1.19
C TYR A 270 -1.36 -14.49 -0.31
N SER A 271 -1.29 -15.55 -1.11
CA SER A 271 -1.66 -15.48 -2.52
C SER A 271 -3.17 -15.67 -2.64
N ILE A 272 -3.78 -14.91 -3.54
CA ILE A 272 -5.23 -14.88 -3.75
C ILE A 272 -5.56 -15.42 -5.14
N SER A 273 -6.41 -16.43 -5.21
CA SER A 273 -6.99 -16.91 -6.44
C SER A 273 -8.11 -15.95 -6.88
N LEU A 274 -7.90 -15.19 -7.95
CA LEU A 274 -8.86 -14.21 -8.43
C LEU A 274 -10.19 -14.84 -8.89
N SER A 275 -10.15 -16.09 -9.37
CA SER A 275 -11.32 -16.82 -9.88
C SER A 275 -12.13 -17.52 -8.81
N THR A 276 -11.53 -17.84 -7.64
CA THR A 276 -12.21 -18.60 -6.57
C THR A 276 -12.21 -17.88 -5.22
N GLY A 277 -11.55 -16.73 -5.13
CA GLY A 277 -11.36 -15.99 -3.89
C GLY A 277 -10.37 -16.61 -2.91
N LYS A 278 -10.01 -17.90 -3.09
CA LYS A 278 -9.24 -18.66 -2.11
C LYS A 278 -7.90 -18.02 -1.76
N ALA A 279 -7.68 -17.78 -0.47
CA ALA A 279 -6.40 -17.35 0.09
C ALA A 279 -5.52 -18.57 0.42
N THR A 280 -4.25 -18.50 0.02
CA THR A 280 -3.24 -19.51 0.34
C THR A 280 -2.08 -18.85 1.07
N LEU A 281 -1.78 -19.34 2.27
CA LEU A 281 -0.75 -18.76 3.14
C LEU A 281 0.64 -18.80 2.49
N ARG A 282 1.33 -17.64 2.49
CA ARG A 282 2.74 -17.49 2.10
C ARG A 282 3.67 -17.41 3.30
N GLY A 283 3.22 -16.83 4.41
CA GLY A 283 3.96 -16.74 5.66
C GLY A 283 3.53 -15.56 6.53
N ALA A 284 4.05 -15.51 7.75
CA ALA A 284 3.79 -14.41 8.68
C ALA A 284 4.85 -13.31 8.51
N PHE A 285 4.43 -12.06 8.73
CA PHE A 285 5.35 -10.93 8.85
C PHE A 285 6.02 -10.90 10.23
N PRO A 286 7.21 -10.25 10.37
CA PRO A 286 7.79 -9.96 11.67
C PRO A 286 6.80 -9.16 12.54
N GLY A 287 6.67 -9.52 13.84
CA GLY A 287 5.65 -8.95 14.72
C GLY A 287 5.73 -7.42 14.90
N GLN A 288 6.88 -6.79 14.63
CA GLN A 288 7.03 -5.35 14.63
C GLN A 288 6.43 -4.65 13.40
N TYR A 289 6.11 -5.37 12.32
CA TYR A 289 5.55 -4.82 11.09
C TYR A 289 4.08 -5.20 10.95
N LYS A 290 3.22 -4.23 11.21
CA LYS A 290 1.78 -4.34 10.98
C LYS A 290 1.48 -3.80 9.57
N ILE A 291 1.52 -4.68 8.55
CA ILE A 291 1.34 -4.31 7.14
C ILE A 291 -0.16 -4.06 6.88
N ILE A 292 -0.51 -2.83 6.50
CA ILE A 292 -1.88 -2.40 6.22
C ILE A 292 -2.14 -2.11 4.74
N GLY A 293 -1.09 -2.06 3.92
CA GLY A 293 -1.17 -1.87 2.47
C GLY A 293 0.02 -2.54 1.81
N ILE A 294 -0.14 -3.01 0.59
CA ILE A 294 0.93 -3.56 -0.24
C ILE A 294 0.85 -2.98 -1.64
N ALA A 295 2.00 -2.88 -2.30
CA ALA A 295 2.12 -2.53 -3.71
C ALA A 295 3.25 -3.35 -4.34
N ILE A 296 3.01 -3.90 -5.52
CA ILE A 296 3.93 -4.81 -6.20
C ILE A 296 4.64 -4.05 -7.33
N PRO A 297 5.97 -3.84 -7.25
CA PRO A 297 6.71 -3.17 -8.32
C PRO A 297 6.50 -3.87 -9.66
N LEU A 298 6.41 -3.08 -10.72
CA LEU A 298 6.15 -3.55 -12.08
C LEU A 298 7.37 -4.29 -12.68
N ASN A 299 7.15 -5.06 -13.76
CA ASN A 299 8.20 -5.65 -14.61
C ASN A 299 9.20 -6.57 -13.87
N GLN A 300 8.72 -7.42 -12.97
CA GLN A 300 9.56 -8.31 -12.18
C GLN A 300 9.73 -9.72 -12.79
N LEU A 301 8.81 -10.23 -13.62
CA LEU A 301 8.78 -11.59 -14.16
C LEU A 301 8.70 -11.59 -15.69
#